data_2a931dea53681bc6c110de27309489db
#
_entry.id   2a931dea53681bc6c110de27309489db
#
_cell.length_a   1.000
_cell.length_b   1.000
_cell.length_c   1.000
_cell.angle_alpha   90.00
_cell.angle_beta   90.00
_cell.angle_gamma   90.00
#
_symmetry.space_group_name_H-M   'P 1'
#
loop_
_entity.id
_entity.type
_entity.pdbx_description
1 polymer ?
#
loop_
_entity_poly.entity_id
_entity_poly.type
_entity_poly.pdbx_seq_one_letter_code
_entity_poly.pdbx_strand_id
1 'polypeptide(L)'
;MFKGFYNLTSSMLTHQQNLNVIANNMTNISTAGYKQDRYTASTFDEVMYSRVGNKYNTGEEIGRQSYIRAASDIYTDYTQGTMEPTGLPLDFAINGDGFFAVRLADGTTGYTREGNFSLDDEG
;
A
#
# COMPACT_ATOMS: atom_id res chain seq x y z
N MET A 1 -14.42 17.33 23.34
CA MET A 1 -15.24 16.25 22.72
C MET A 1 -14.93 16.07 21.24
N PHE A 2 -14.81 17.11 20.43
CA PHE A 2 -14.55 17.00 18.98
C PHE A 2 -13.21 16.34 18.61
N LYS A 3 -12.15 16.51 19.39
CA LYS A 3 -10.82 15.95 19.10
C LYS A 3 -10.81 14.40 19.07
N GLY A 4 -11.54 13.77 19.98
CA GLY A 4 -11.68 12.30 19.98
C GLY A 4 -12.45 11.79 18.75
N PHE A 5 -13.42 12.56 18.30
CA PHE A 5 -14.20 12.23 17.11
C PHE A 5 -13.34 12.29 15.83
N TYR A 6 -12.51 13.33 15.67
CA TYR A 6 -11.57 13.44 14.57
C TYR A 6 -10.55 12.30 14.55
N ASN A 7 -10.03 11.91 15.72
CA ASN A 7 -9.11 10.77 15.83
C ASN A 7 -9.78 9.45 15.42
N LEU A 8 -11.02 9.24 15.84
CA LEU A 8 -11.77 8.06 15.51
C LEU A 8 -12.03 7.99 13.98
N THR A 9 -12.50 9.09 13.40
CA THR A 9 -12.77 9.16 11.96
C THR A 9 -11.50 8.94 11.14
N SER A 10 -10.41 9.60 11.51
CA SER A 10 -9.11 9.44 10.85
C SER A 10 -8.61 7.98 10.93
N SER A 11 -8.75 7.36 12.10
CA SER A 11 -8.38 5.94 12.27
C SER A 11 -9.26 5.02 11.43
N MET A 12 -10.56 5.29 11.32
CA MET A 12 -11.46 4.50 10.46
C MET A 12 -11.06 4.60 8.99
N LEU A 13 -10.76 5.80 8.48
CA LEU A 13 -10.31 5.99 7.10
C LEU A 13 -8.99 5.27 6.83
N THR A 14 -8.05 5.34 7.77
CA THR A 14 -6.77 4.64 7.68
C THR A 14 -6.95 3.11 7.63
N HIS A 15 -7.83 2.57 8.47
CA HIS A 15 -8.15 1.15 8.45
C HIS A 15 -8.88 0.74 7.18
N GLN A 16 -9.78 1.57 6.66
CA GLN A 16 -10.47 1.30 5.40
C GLN A 16 -9.49 1.21 4.22
N GLN A 17 -8.52 2.12 4.14
CA GLN A 17 -7.50 2.07 3.10
C GLN A 17 -6.61 0.83 3.24
N ASN A 18 -6.21 0.48 4.46
CA ASN A 18 -5.45 -0.76 4.70
C ASN A 18 -6.26 -2.00 4.27
N LEU A 19 -7.54 -2.06 4.58
CA LEU A 19 -8.42 -3.14 4.12
C LEU A 19 -8.53 -3.21 2.61
N ASN A 20 -8.59 -2.08 1.91
CA ASN A 20 -8.61 -2.04 0.45
C ASN A 20 -7.32 -2.63 -0.15
N VAL A 21 -6.16 -2.27 0.40
CA VAL A 21 -4.87 -2.83 -0.05
C VAL A 21 -4.80 -4.34 0.21
N ILE A 22 -5.22 -4.79 1.39
CA ILE A 22 -5.28 -6.23 1.70
C ILE A 22 -6.24 -6.96 0.76
N ALA A 23 -7.41 -6.39 0.46
CA ALA A 23 -8.37 -6.98 -0.46
C ALA A 23 -7.80 -7.09 -1.89
N ASN A 24 -7.10 -6.06 -2.37
CA ASN A 24 -6.41 -6.10 -3.66
C ASN A 24 -5.32 -7.19 -3.70
N ASN A 25 -4.50 -7.28 -2.66
CA ASN A 25 -3.49 -8.33 -2.57
C ASN A 25 -4.14 -9.74 -2.55
N MET A 26 -5.25 -9.88 -1.82
CA MET A 26 -5.95 -11.16 -1.69
C MET A 26 -6.62 -11.59 -3.00
N THR A 27 -7.20 -10.66 -3.75
CA THR A 27 -7.79 -10.97 -5.06
C THR A 27 -6.75 -11.38 -6.09
N ASN A 28 -5.52 -10.89 -5.95
CA ASN A 28 -4.42 -11.13 -6.88
C ASN A 28 -3.42 -12.20 -6.38
N ILE A 29 -3.75 -12.96 -5.33
CA ILE A 29 -2.84 -13.96 -4.76
C ILE A 29 -2.47 -15.07 -5.75
N SER A 30 -3.36 -15.37 -6.71
CA SER A 30 -3.15 -16.36 -7.75
C SER A 30 -2.68 -15.77 -9.08
N THR A 31 -2.51 -14.45 -9.16
CA THR A 31 -2.09 -13.77 -10.38
C THR A 31 -0.57 -13.90 -10.56
N ALA A 32 -0.14 -14.50 -11.66
CA ALA A 32 1.28 -14.64 -11.96
C ALA A 32 1.94 -13.27 -12.13
N GLY A 33 3.11 -13.08 -11.54
CA GLY A 33 3.86 -11.82 -11.63
C GLY A 33 3.30 -10.67 -10.81
N TYR A 34 2.23 -10.86 -10.04
CA TYR A 34 1.70 -9.83 -9.16
C TYR A 34 2.70 -9.46 -8.07
N LYS A 35 2.82 -8.17 -7.79
CA LYS A 35 3.65 -7.61 -6.72
C LYS A 35 2.75 -7.00 -5.67
N GLN A 36 2.93 -7.45 -4.41
CA GLN A 36 2.07 -7.01 -3.33
C GLN A 36 2.27 -5.53 -3.00
N ASP A 37 1.18 -4.86 -2.71
CA ASP A 37 1.20 -3.51 -2.19
C ASP A 37 1.21 -3.53 -0.67
N ARG A 38 1.98 -2.62 -0.09
CA ARG A 38 2.12 -2.41 1.35
C ARG A 38 1.64 -1.03 1.73
N TYR A 39 0.70 -0.97 2.63
CA TYR A 39 0.19 0.28 3.15
C TYR A 39 1.00 0.75 4.36
N THR A 40 1.41 2.01 4.35
CA THR A 40 2.10 2.66 5.47
C THR A 40 1.26 3.82 5.97
N ALA A 41 1.05 3.88 7.27
CA ALA A 41 0.37 5.00 7.92
C ALA A 41 1.37 5.76 8.80
N SER A 42 1.40 7.08 8.66
CA SER A 42 2.14 7.98 9.54
C SER A 42 1.21 8.68 10.53
N THR A 43 1.75 9.09 11.63
CA THR A 43 1.07 9.98 12.58
C THR A 43 1.58 11.40 12.40
N PHE A 44 0.70 12.40 12.58
CA PHE A 44 1.13 13.80 12.66
C PHE A 44 1.99 14.04 13.90
N ASP A 45 2.71 15.16 13.88
CA ASP A 45 3.56 15.58 14.98
C ASP A 45 2.81 15.58 16.31
N GLU A 46 3.51 15.11 17.34
CA GLU A 46 2.97 15.03 18.69
C GLU A 46 2.84 16.42 19.30
N VAL A 47 1.68 16.71 19.89
CA VAL A 47 1.46 17.93 20.62
C VAL A 47 1.67 17.67 22.12
N MET A 48 2.47 18.53 22.74
CA MET A 48 2.72 18.48 24.17
C MET A 48 1.48 18.95 24.94
N TYR A 49 1.05 18.14 25.90
CA TYR A 49 0.03 18.50 26.85
C TYR A 49 0.64 19.05 28.13
N SER A 50 0.17 20.22 28.55
CA SER A 50 0.47 20.78 29.86
C SER A 50 -0.79 20.88 30.71
N ARG A 51 -0.67 20.55 31.98
CA ARG A 51 -1.72 20.75 32.98
C ARG A 51 -1.67 22.18 33.48
N VAL A 52 -2.71 22.95 33.20
CA VAL A 52 -2.84 24.31 33.74
C VAL A 52 -3.55 24.24 35.08
N GLY A 53 -2.81 24.43 36.16
CA GLY A 53 -3.36 24.50 37.53
C GLY A 53 -3.88 25.90 37.83
N ASN A 54 -5.02 25.98 38.51
CA ASN A 54 -5.74 27.24 38.75
C ASN A 54 -5.06 28.20 39.78
N LYS A 55 -3.95 27.82 40.39
CA LYS A 55 -3.34 28.58 41.49
C LYS A 55 -1.89 29.03 41.29
N TYR A 56 -1.16 28.37 40.41
CA TYR A 56 0.18 28.76 40.01
C TYR A 56 0.37 28.31 38.55
N ASN A 57 0.69 29.26 37.68
CA ASN A 57 0.85 29.10 36.23
C ASN A 57 2.09 28.23 35.86
N THR A 58 2.32 27.17 36.55
CA THR A 58 3.33 26.17 36.25
C THR A 58 2.67 25.08 35.43
N GLY A 59 2.79 25.18 34.11
CA GLY A 59 2.39 24.14 33.20
C GLY A 59 3.24 22.88 33.46
N GLU A 60 2.70 21.92 34.21
CA GLU A 60 3.30 20.62 34.34
C GLU A 60 3.06 19.85 33.05
N GLU A 61 4.14 19.43 32.37
CA GLU A 61 4.06 18.63 31.17
C GLU A 61 3.55 17.25 31.50
N ILE A 62 2.38 16.86 30.95
CA ILE A 62 1.74 15.57 31.23
C ILE A 62 2.09 14.51 30.20
N GLY A 63 2.66 14.90 29.03
CA GLY A 63 3.05 14.00 27.98
C GLY A 63 2.73 14.50 26.57
N ARG A 64 3.16 13.74 25.60
CA ARG A 64 2.93 14.01 24.18
C ARG A 64 1.83 13.11 23.64
N GLN A 65 0.99 13.64 22.79
CA GLN A 65 -0.05 12.88 22.11
C GLN A 65 -0.14 13.28 20.65
N SER A 66 -0.16 12.28 19.78
CA SER A 66 -0.50 12.47 18.38
C SER A 66 -1.99 12.28 18.16
N TYR A 67 -2.63 13.21 17.46
CA TYR A 67 -4.08 13.25 17.31
C TYR A 67 -4.59 12.63 16.03
N ILE A 68 -3.82 12.62 14.98
CA ILE A 68 -4.30 12.25 13.66
C ILE A 68 -3.35 11.23 13.05
N ARG A 69 -3.91 10.11 12.56
CA ARG A 69 -3.22 9.22 11.66
C ARG A 69 -3.56 9.62 10.24
N ALA A 70 -2.57 9.91 9.45
CA ALA A 70 -2.73 10.12 8.03
C ALA A 70 -2.37 8.85 7.28
N ALA A 71 -3.14 8.54 6.25
CA ALA A 71 -2.71 7.64 5.21
C ALA A 71 -1.45 8.25 4.58
N SER A 72 -0.32 7.54 4.62
CA SER A 72 0.90 8.08 4.07
C SER A 72 1.08 7.61 2.64
N ASP A 73 1.57 6.40 2.45
CA ASP A 73 1.95 5.93 1.13
C ASP A 73 1.64 4.45 0.95
N ILE A 74 1.45 4.06 -0.31
CA ILE A 74 1.38 2.67 -0.73
C ILE A 74 2.70 2.37 -1.44
N TYR A 75 3.40 1.34 -0.98
CA TYR A 75 4.64 0.86 -1.58
C TYR A 75 4.41 -0.52 -2.18
N THR A 76 4.82 -0.68 -3.43
CA THR A 76 4.83 -1.99 -4.08
C THR A 76 6.14 -2.71 -3.76
N ASP A 77 6.04 -3.94 -3.29
CA ASP A 77 7.18 -4.80 -2.97
C ASP A 77 7.62 -5.57 -4.23
N TYR A 78 8.75 -5.18 -4.80
CA TYR A 78 9.30 -5.77 -6.03
C TYR A 78 10.21 -6.97 -5.79
N THR A 79 10.29 -7.51 -4.57
CA THR A 79 11.12 -8.68 -4.29
C THR A 79 10.79 -9.86 -5.21
N GLN A 80 11.84 -10.60 -5.64
CA GLN A 80 11.67 -11.75 -6.50
C GLN A 80 10.98 -12.90 -5.76
N GLY A 81 9.87 -13.37 -6.32
CA GLY A 81 9.17 -14.58 -5.85
C GLY A 81 9.76 -15.87 -6.40
N THR A 82 9.23 -16.98 -5.94
CA THR A 82 9.59 -18.32 -6.45
C THR A 82 9.08 -18.48 -7.88
N MET A 83 9.91 -19.02 -8.75
CA MET A 83 9.52 -19.40 -10.10
C MET A 83 9.08 -20.85 -10.12
N GLU A 84 7.92 -21.11 -10.71
CA GLU A 84 7.36 -22.44 -10.87
C GLU A 84 7.34 -22.83 -12.36
N PRO A 85 7.87 -24.01 -12.74
CA PRO A 85 7.80 -24.47 -14.11
C PRO A 85 6.37 -24.93 -14.43
N THR A 86 5.72 -24.31 -15.40
CA THR A 86 4.37 -24.68 -15.87
C THR A 86 4.39 -25.71 -16.99
N GLY A 87 5.50 -25.81 -17.72
CA GLY A 87 5.62 -26.69 -18.90
C GLY A 87 4.87 -26.18 -20.14
N LEU A 88 4.30 -24.99 -20.08
CA LEU A 88 3.63 -24.36 -21.22
C LEU A 88 4.61 -23.54 -22.06
N PRO A 89 4.53 -23.62 -23.40
CA PRO A 89 5.53 -23.01 -24.30
C PRO A 89 5.47 -21.47 -24.34
N LEU A 90 4.36 -20.85 -23.91
CA LEU A 90 4.15 -19.40 -23.94
C LEU A 90 4.23 -18.76 -22.55
N ASP A 91 4.56 -19.51 -21.53
CA ASP A 91 4.77 -18.98 -20.20
C ASP A 91 6.22 -18.57 -20.01
N PHE A 92 6.43 -17.32 -19.71
CA PHE A 92 7.75 -16.73 -19.46
C PHE A 92 7.84 -16.09 -18.09
N ALA A 93 8.97 -16.22 -17.44
CA ALA A 93 9.25 -15.54 -16.18
C ALA A 93 10.56 -14.75 -16.28
N ILE A 94 10.56 -13.52 -15.76
CA ILE A 94 11.78 -12.71 -15.66
C ILE A 94 12.45 -13.03 -14.32
N ASN A 95 13.69 -13.47 -14.38
CA ASN A 95 14.54 -13.64 -13.19
C ASN A 95 15.40 -12.38 -13.01
N GLY A 96 15.15 -11.64 -11.94
CA GLY A 96 15.81 -10.37 -11.67
C GLY A 96 14.92 -9.16 -11.97
N ASP A 97 15.55 -7.98 -12.09
CA ASP A 97 14.84 -6.72 -12.30
C ASP A 97 14.44 -6.54 -13.77
N GLY A 98 13.22 -6.07 -14.02
CA GLY A 98 12.72 -5.78 -15.35
C GLY A 98 11.22 -6.03 -15.49
N PHE A 99 10.67 -5.66 -16.66
CA PHE A 99 9.27 -5.85 -17.02
C PHE A 99 9.16 -6.23 -18.48
N PHE A 100 8.13 -6.96 -18.85
CA PHE A 100 7.74 -7.14 -20.24
C PHE A 100 7.12 -5.84 -20.76
N ALA A 101 7.59 -5.38 -21.92
CA ALA A 101 6.99 -4.25 -22.61
C ALA A 101 5.93 -4.77 -23.59
N VAL A 102 4.69 -4.40 -23.37
CA VAL A 102 3.56 -4.81 -24.21
C VAL A 102 2.94 -3.58 -24.87
N ARG A 103 2.52 -3.73 -26.13
CA ARG A 103 1.82 -2.67 -26.85
C ARG A 103 0.33 -2.80 -26.55
N LEU A 104 -0.26 -1.74 -25.99
CA LEU A 104 -1.70 -1.68 -25.76
C LEU A 104 -2.45 -1.38 -27.06
N ALA A 105 -3.76 -1.64 -27.06
CA ALA A 105 -4.64 -1.40 -28.22
C ALA A 105 -4.68 0.08 -28.67
N ASP A 106 -4.40 1.01 -27.77
CA ASP A 106 -4.28 2.46 -28.04
C ASP A 106 -2.94 2.86 -28.66
N GLY A 107 -2.02 1.91 -28.87
CA GLY A 107 -0.68 2.13 -29.41
C GLY A 107 0.37 2.55 -28.38
N THR A 108 -0.02 2.73 -27.10
CA THR A 108 0.92 3.03 -26.02
C THR A 108 1.66 1.77 -25.55
N THR A 109 2.82 1.95 -24.90
CA THR A 109 3.58 0.84 -24.31
C THR A 109 3.23 0.72 -22.84
N GLY A 110 2.70 -0.44 -22.46
CA GLY A 110 2.51 -0.84 -21.06
C GLY A 110 3.64 -1.74 -20.59
N TYR A 111 3.82 -1.84 -19.28
CA TYR A 111 4.80 -2.73 -18.67
C TYR A 111 4.11 -3.70 -17.74
N THR A 112 4.43 -4.99 -17.84
CA THR A 112 3.86 -6.03 -17.01
C THR A 112 4.92 -7.03 -16.51
N ARG A 113 4.65 -7.70 -15.42
CA ARG A 113 5.40 -8.88 -14.94
C ARG A 113 4.65 -10.19 -15.19
N GLU A 114 3.41 -10.10 -15.64
CA GLU A 114 2.64 -11.26 -16.04
C GLU A 114 3.24 -11.86 -17.31
N GLY A 115 3.53 -13.15 -17.25
CA GLY A 115 4.25 -13.84 -18.33
C GLY A 115 3.47 -14.99 -18.94
N ASN A 116 2.18 -15.14 -18.64
CA ASN A 116 1.31 -16.11 -19.30
C ASN A 116 0.71 -15.48 -20.57
N PHE A 117 1.37 -15.69 -21.68
CA PHE A 117 0.91 -15.17 -22.97
C PHE A 117 0.04 -16.19 -23.69
N SER A 118 -0.94 -15.70 -24.43
CA SER A 118 -1.76 -16.49 -25.34
C SER A 118 -1.65 -15.96 -26.76
N LEU A 119 -1.77 -16.85 -27.73
CA LEU A 119 -1.85 -16.46 -29.13
C LEU A 119 -3.27 -15.94 -29.42
N ASP A 120 -3.33 -14.88 -30.19
CA ASP A 120 -4.57 -14.37 -30.76
C ASP A 120 -4.92 -15.15 -32.05
N ASP A 121 -6.13 -14.92 -32.60
CA ASP A 121 -6.60 -15.59 -33.83
C ASP A 121 -5.74 -15.27 -35.05
N GLU A 122 -4.93 -14.22 -34.98
CA GLU A 122 -3.98 -13.84 -36.02
C GLU A 122 -2.54 -14.37 -35.83
N GLY A 123 -2.24 -14.99 -34.71
CA GLY A 123 -0.95 -15.62 -34.37
C GLY A 123 -0.05 -14.82 -33.43
#